data_66c9ece5f817c262310b0d2af2abf048
#
_entry.id   66c9ece5f817c262310b0d2af2abf048
#
_cell.length_a   1.000
_cell.length_b   1.000
_cell.length_c   1.000
_cell.angle_alpha   90.00
_cell.angle_beta   90.00
_cell.angle_gamma   90.00
#
_symmetry.space_group_name_H-M   'P 1'
#
loop_
_entity.id
_entity.type
_entity.pdbx_description
1 polymer ?
#
loop_
_entity_poly.entity_id
_entity_poly.type
_entity_poly.pdbx_seq_one_letter_code
_entity_poly.pdbx_strand_id
1 'polypeptide(L)'
;MKIKRVKAEKILNSRRQPTIQITVNGKYSAAAPSGASTGEHEIQAYPKEGLDYVIKFINSYKGFEGMKIERFEDLETVENFLPIIKGNPMIALEFAILKAASDNKIWKFLNPNADSIPMPLGNVIGGGAHVKSGIRPDIQEFLLLPRTRSFKEAKFVNEYIHRAVGHKLNIRKMTDEGAWSPKLDTISILELLQDVVEKTRGELGIRVSLGLDVAASELFTNSQYKYSNYSKENAKRSLNRREQISFMELLIKKYDLKYVEDPFQQNDFESFKELKNRTSALICGDDLTTTNLERLQKAKGCINSVIIKPNQIGSLLKTREAVMFAKKNDITPVISHRSGETMDATISHLAVAWNIPIIKCGIYGKERQAKLKEILKIEKEKM
;
A
#
# COMPACT_ATOMS: atom_id res chain seq x y z
N MET A 1 -13.87 6.66 25.52
CA MET A 1 -14.97 7.23 24.71
C MET A 1 -16.19 6.28 24.72
N LYS A 2 -17.43 6.81 24.72
CA LYS A 2 -18.65 5.98 24.59
C LYS A 2 -19.26 6.19 23.21
N ILE A 3 -19.60 5.11 22.50
CA ILE A 3 -20.33 5.17 21.23
C ILE A 3 -21.80 5.54 21.54
N LYS A 4 -22.27 6.67 20.95
CA LYS A 4 -23.65 7.13 21.09
C LYS A 4 -24.47 6.79 19.85
N ARG A 5 -23.83 6.79 18.67
CA ARG A 5 -24.47 6.52 17.38
C ARG A 5 -23.42 6.12 16.35
N VAL A 6 -23.78 5.18 15.50
CA VAL A 6 -23.03 4.82 14.28
C VAL A 6 -23.93 5.03 13.07
N LYS A 7 -23.43 5.66 12.02
CA LYS A 7 -24.12 5.87 10.74
C LYS A 7 -23.21 5.40 9.61
N ALA A 8 -23.74 4.63 8.69
CA ALA A 8 -23.06 4.21 7.46
C ALA A 8 -23.74 4.84 6.24
N GLU A 9 -22.92 5.19 5.24
CA GLU A 9 -23.39 5.73 3.97
C GLU A 9 -22.50 5.29 2.81
N LYS A 10 -23.07 5.28 1.61
CA LYS A 10 -22.34 4.97 0.37
C LYS A 10 -21.64 6.23 -0.13
N ILE A 11 -20.34 6.08 -0.43
CA ILE A 11 -19.56 7.12 -1.11
C ILE A 11 -18.85 6.52 -2.33
N LEU A 12 -18.16 7.36 -3.11
CA LEU A 12 -17.32 6.92 -4.22
C LEU A 12 -15.85 7.05 -3.85
N ASN A 13 -15.07 6.00 -4.18
CA ASN A 13 -13.61 6.03 -4.09
C ASN A 13 -12.97 6.76 -5.29
N SER A 14 -11.64 6.84 -5.35
CA SER A 14 -10.89 7.50 -6.42
C SER A 14 -11.10 6.89 -7.82
N ARG A 15 -11.57 5.64 -7.89
CA ARG A 15 -11.93 4.93 -9.13
C ARG A 15 -13.40 5.11 -9.52
N ARG A 16 -14.14 5.97 -8.80
CA ARG A 16 -15.59 6.16 -8.94
C ARG A 16 -16.40 4.89 -8.66
N GLN A 17 -15.88 3.99 -7.85
CA GLN A 17 -16.58 2.78 -7.42
C GLN A 17 -17.21 3.02 -6.05
N PRO A 18 -18.39 2.43 -5.78
CA PRO A 18 -19.04 2.52 -4.47
C PRO A 18 -18.16 1.92 -3.37
N THR A 19 -18.07 2.62 -2.26
CA THR A 19 -17.49 2.14 -1.01
C THR A 19 -18.26 2.69 0.17
N ILE A 20 -17.86 2.31 1.38
CA ILE A 20 -18.55 2.70 2.62
C ILE A 20 -17.80 3.80 3.36
N GLN A 21 -18.56 4.76 3.87
CA GLN A 21 -18.13 5.68 4.91
C GLN A 21 -18.94 5.43 6.18
N ILE A 22 -18.27 5.40 7.31
CA ILE A 22 -18.90 5.25 8.62
C ILE A 22 -18.60 6.47 9.48
N THR A 23 -19.64 6.99 10.13
CA THR A 23 -19.56 8.14 11.03
C THR A 23 -19.96 7.73 12.43
N VAL A 24 -19.07 7.95 13.40
CA VAL A 24 -19.30 7.71 14.83
C VAL A 24 -19.59 9.04 15.52
N ASN A 25 -20.62 9.02 16.37
CA ASN A 25 -21.06 10.16 17.18
C ASN A 25 -21.36 11.43 16.37
N GLY A 26 -21.73 11.31 15.10
CA GLY A 26 -22.09 12.40 14.20
C GLY A 26 -20.94 13.32 13.77
N LYS A 27 -19.69 13.04 14.21
CA LYS A 27 -18.52 13.91 13.99
C LYS A 27 -17.35 13.18 13.31
N TYR A 28 -17.11 11.93 13.67
CA TYR A 28 -15.88 11.22 13.30
C TYR A 28 -16.16 10.24 12.16
N SER A 29 -15.74 10.60 10.97
CA SER A 29 -15.97 9.81 9.76
C SER A 29 -14.71 9.16 9.25
N ALA A 30 -14.84 7.93 8.79
CA ALA A 30 -13.78 7.19 8.10
C ALA A 30 -14.36 6.37 6.95
N ALA A 31 -13.55 6.06 5.96
CA ALA A 31 -13.97 5.32 4.78
C ALA A 31 -12.94 4.26 4.39
N ALA A 32 -13.41 3.11 3.95
CA ALA A 32 -12.55 2.03 3.50
C ALA A 32 -12.12 2.21 2.05
N PRO A 33 -10.84 1.92 1.71
CA PRO A 33 -10.37 1.81 0.33
C PRO A 33 -10.77 0.46 -0.29
N SER A 34 -10.55 0.30 -1.61
CA SER A 34 -10.71 -0.98 -2.33
C SER A 34 -9.50 -1.27 -3.21
N GLY A 35 -9.10 -2.54 -3.36
CA GLY A 35 -8.07 -2.97 -4.29
C GLY A 35 -8.58 -3.02 -5.75
N ALA A 36 -7.66 -2.89 -6.72
CA ALA A 36 -7.92 -3.20 -8.13
C ALA A 36 -7.69 -4.67 -8.41
N SER A 37 -6.55 -5.19 -7.98
CA SER A 37 -6.23 -6.60 -7.81
C SER A 37 -6.44 -6.96 -6.34
N THR A 38 -6.89 -8.15 -6.06
CA THR A 38 -7.04 -8.68 -4.71
C THR A 38 -6.32 -10.01 -4.65
N GLY A 39 -5.40 -10.16 -3.70
CA GLY A 39 -4.74 -11.44 -3.46
C GLY A 39 -5.77 -12.51 -3.09
N GLU A 40 -5.54 -13.74 -3.51
CA GLU A 40 -6.43 -14.89 -3.27
C GLU A 40 -6.77 -15.08 -1.78
N HIS A 41 -5.90 -14.64 -0.90
CA HIS A 41 -5.99 -14.84 0.54
C HIS A 41 -6.53 -13.61 1.30
N GLU A 42 -6.97 -12.56 0.61
CA GLU A 42 -7.64 -11.42 1.23
C GLU A 42 -9.03 -11.81 1.76
N ILE A 43 -9.45 -11.20 2.87
CA ILE A 43 -10.83 -11.32 3.34
C ILE A 43 -11.80 -10.71 2.31
N GLN A 44 -13.00 -11.25 2.22
CA GLN A 44 -14.05 -10.64 1.42
C GLN A 44 -14.29 -9.17 1.83
N ALA A 45 -14.26 -8.27 0.86
CA ALA A 45 -14.48 -6.84 1.09
C ALA A 45 -15.88 -6.55 1.64
N TYR A 46 -16.90 -7.24 1.10
CA TYR A 46 -18.32 -7.14 1.51
C TYR A 46 -18.95 -8.54 1.57
N PRO A 47 -20.05 -8.73 2.34
CA PRO A 47 -20.82 -9.96 2.30
C PRO A 47 -21.50 -10.13 0.94
N LYS A 48 -22.04 -11.34 0.67
CA LYS A 48 -22.72 -11.66 -0.61
C LYS A 48 -23.92 -10.76 -0.88
N GLU A 49 -24.58 -10.30 0.15
CA GLU A 49 -25.72 -9.37 0.12
C GLU A 49 -25.30 -7.96 -0.31
N GLY A 50 -24.02 -7.66 -0.33
CA GLY A 50 -23.44 -6.44 -0.85
C GLY A 50 -23.44 -5.25 0.10
N LEU A 51 -22.98 -4.10 -0.44
CA LEU A 51 -22.76 -2.86 0.32
C LEU A 51 -24.07 -2.30 0.93
N ASP A 52 -25.17 -2.33 0.20
CA ASP A 52 -26.44 -1.73 0.65
C ASP A 52 -27.03 -2.48 1.85
N TYR A 53 -26.85 -3.81 1.88
CA TYR A 53 -27.21 -4.63 3.05
C TYR A 53 -26.42 -4.20 4.29
N VAL A 54 -25.11 -4.04 4.17
CA VAL A 54 -24.25 -3.63 5.30
C VAL A 54 -24.60 -2.24 5.80
N ILE A 55 -24.89 -1.30 4.90
CA ILE A 55 -25.32 0.05 5.27
C ILE A 55 -26.63 -0.01 6.07
N LYS A 56 -27.62 -0.79 5.59
CA LYS A 56 -28.89 -1.00 6.29
C LYS A 56 -28.67 -1.64 7.66
N PHE A 57 -27.86 -2.69 7.72
CA PHE A 57 -27.51 -3.37 8.97
C PHE A 57 -26.91 -2.40 10.00
N ILE A 58 -25.86 -1.68 9.65
CA ILE A 58 -25.15 -0.76 10.56
C ILE A 58 -26.10 0.36 11.03
N ASN A 59 -26.94 0.91 10.14
CA ASN A 59 -27.86 1.99 10.48
C ASN A 59 -29.01 1.56 11.38
N SER A 60 -29.43 0.29 11.33
CA SER A 60 -30.52 -0.24 12.14
C SER A 60 -30.04 -0.88 13.45
N TYR A 61 -28.76 -1.29 13.52
CA TYR A 61 -28.24 -2.04 14.66
C TYR A 61 -27.90 -1.11 15.84
N LYS A 62 -28.64 -1.31 16.95
CA LYS A 62 -28.49 -0.49 18.17
C LYS A 62 -27.41 -0.99 19.13
N GLY A 63 -26.89 -2.20 18.92
CA GLY A 63 -25.90 -2.81 19.81
C GLY A 63 -24.54 -2.13 19.84
N PHE A 64 -24.25 -1.21 18.91
CA PHE A 64 -23.05 -0.36 19.02
C PHE A 64 -23.19 0.73 20.08
N GLU A 65 -24.44 1.17 20.37
CA GLU A 65 -24.72 2.24 21.33
C GLU A 65 -24.35 1.77 22.75
N GLY A 66 -23.60 2.59 23.45
CA GLY A 66 -23.17 2.27 24.81
C GLY A 66 -21.81 1.60 24.92
N MET A 67 -21.25 1.04 23.84
CA MET A 67 -19.91 0.47 23.86
C MET A 67 -18.88 1.51 24.29
N LYS A 68 -17.96 1.10 25.19
CA LYS A 68 -16.87 1.95 25.68
C LYS A 68 -15.58 1.55 24.98
N ILE A 69 -14.85 2.54 24.49
CA ILE A 69 -13.54 2.38 23.88
C ILE A 69 -12.57 3.31 24.64
N GLU A 70 -11.72 2.73 25.44
CA GLU A 70 -10.74 3.45 26.27
C GLU A 70 -9.31 3.15 25.82
N ARG A 71 -9.10 1.97 25.24
CA ARG A 71 -7.82 1.50 24.69
C ARG A 71 -8.02 0.80 23.36
N PHE A 72 -6.95 0.53 22.65
CA PHE A 72 -6.97 -0.10 21.33
C PHE A 72 -7.59 -1.51 21.34
N GLU A 73 -7.30 -2.29 22.39
CA GLU A 73 -7.79 -3.66 22.57
C GLU A 73 -9.33 -3.75 22.68
N ASP A 74 -9.99 -2.68 23.06
CA ASP A 74 -11.45 -2.66 23.16
C ASP A 74 -12.14 -2.80 21.78
N LEU A 75 -11.38 -2.66 20.66
CA LEU A 75 -11.87 -2.98 19.32
C LEU A 75 -12.28 -4.46 19.18
N GLU A 76 -11.78 -5.36 20.01
CA GLU A 76 -12.17 -6.77 20.01
C GLU A 76 -13.69 -6.95 20.05
N THR A 77 -14.38 -6.14 20.85
CA THR A 77 -15.86 -6.18 20.95
C THR A 77 -16.54 -5.81 19.63
N VAL A 78 -15.89 -4.95 18.83
CA VAL A 78 -16.40 -4.51 17.52
C VAL A 78 -16.07 -5.55 16.44
N GLU A 79 -14.90 -6.18 16.52
CA GLU A 79 -14.46 -7.20 15.57
C GLU A 79 -15.33 -8.46 15.57
N ASN A 80 -16.15 -8.70 16.60
CA ASN A 80 -17.18 -9.75 16.60
C ASN A 80 -18.18 -9.63 15.44
N PHE A 81 -18.30 -8.45 14.82
CA PHE A 81 -19.14 -8.23 13.63
C PHE A 81 -18.44 -8.53 12.31
N LEU A 82 -17.15 -8.79 12.30
CA LEU A 82 -16.37 -9.09 11.09
C LEU A 82 -16.98 -10.21 10.22
N PRO A 83 -17.48 -11.32 10.79
CA PRO A 83 -18.14 -12.36 10.00
C PRO A 83 -19.38 -11.88 9.25
N ILE A 84 -20.05 -10.85 9.77
CA ILE A 84 -21.32 -10.30 9.23
C ILE A 84 -21.02 -9.21 8.18
N ILE A 85 -20.23 -8.18 8.54
CA ILE A 85 -20.05 -6.99 7.72
C ILE A 85 -18.84 -7.05 6.79
N LYS A 86 -17.90 -8.00 7.02
CA LYS A 86 -16.68 -8.23 6.24
C LYS A 86 -15.66 -7.08 6.32
N GLY A 87 -14.59 -7.18 5.50
CA GLY A 87 -13.36 -6.42 5.69
C GLY A 87 -13.50 -4.90 5.55
N ASN A 88 -14.03 -4.41 4.44
CA ASN A 88 -14.07 -2.95 4.21
C ASN A 88 -14.97 -2.21 5.20
N PRO A 89 -16.20 -2.66 5.50
CA PRO A 89 -17.01 -2.03 6.52
C PRO A 89 -16.42 -2.09 7.92
N MET A 90 -15.76 -3.21 8.27
CA MET A 90 -15.09 -3.34 9.57
C MET A 90 -13.98 -2.31 9.71
N ILE A 91 -13.09 -2.18 8.72
CA ILE A 91 -12.00 -1.22 8.77
C ILE A 91 -12.52 0.23 8.80
N ALA A 92 -13.57 0.55 8.04
CA ALA A 92 -14.18 1.88 8.12
C ALA A 92 -14.76 2.17 9.52
N LEU A 93 -15.37 1.16 10.16
CA LEU A 93 -15.92 1.26 11.51
C LEU A 93 -14.81 1.48 12.55
N GLU A 94 -13.78 0.65 12.54
CA GLU A 94 -12.65 0.74 13.46
C GLU A 94 -11.90 2.08 13.31
N PHE A 95 -11.66 2.54 12.07
CA PHE A 95 -11.06 3.85 11.82
C PHE A 95 -11.90 4.99 12.39
N ALA A 96 -13.22 4.97 12.20
CA ALA A 96 -14.12 5.99 12.73
C ALA A 96 -14.18 5.96 14.27
N ILE A 97 -14.14 4.76 14.87
CA ILE A 97 -14.07 4.57 16.32
C ILE A 97 -12.76 5.13 16.89
N LEU A 98 -11.61 4.81 16.27
CA LEU A 98 -10.32 5.33 16.70
C LEU A 98 -10.25 6.86 16.60
N LYS A 99 -10.79 7.44 15.51
CA LYS A 99 -10.92 8.90 15.39
C LYS A 99 -11.74 9.49 16.53
N ALA A 100 -12.85 8.85 16.88
CA ALA A 100 -13.70 9.29 17.97
C ALA A 100 -13.02 9.15 19.35
N ALA A 101 -12.31 8.05 19.59
CA ALA A 101 -11.61 7.78 20.85
C ALA A 101 -10.45 8.75 21.09
N SER A 102 -9.81 9.23 20.01
CA SER A 102 -8.59 10.02 20.04
C SER A 102 -8.78 11.50 19.69
N ASP A 103 -10.01 11.94 19.40
CA ASP A 103 -10.31 13.26 18.78
C ASP A 103 -9.43 13.53 17.54
N ASN A 104 -9.38 12.55 16.63
CA ASN A 104 -8.55 12.50 15.41
C ASN A 104 -7.02 12.42 15.63
N LYS A 105 -6.53 12.30 16.85
CA LYS A 105 -5.09 12.12 17.15
C LYS A 105 -4.74 10.64 17.37
N ILE A 106 -5.12 9.78 16.41
CA ILE A 106 -4.99 8.31 16.52
C ILE A 106 -3.55 7.91 16.87
N TRP A 107 -2.54 8.48 16.18
CA TRP A 107 -1.15 8.11 16.43
C TRP A 107 -0.74 8.33 17.89
N LYS A 108 -1.19 9.45 18.50
CA LYS A 108 -0.88 9.79 19.89
C LYS A 108 -1.66 8.92 20.88
N PHE A 109 -2.91 8.54 20.53
CA PHE A 109 -3.73 7.65 21.34
C PHE A 109 -3.15 6.23 21.38
N LEU A 110 -2.66 5.74 20.24
CA LEU A 110 -2.09 4.39 20.12
C LEU A 110 -0.67 4.29 20.71
N ASN A 111 0.14 5.33 20.53
CA ASN A 111 1.52 5.37 20.99
C ASN A 111 1.97 6.83 21.19
N PRO A 112 1.81 7.39 22.39
CA PRO A 112 2.25 8.76 22.69
C PRO A 112 3.78 8.94 22.57
N ASN A 113 4.55 7.85 22.64
CA ASN A 113 5.99 7.82 22.54
C ASN A 113 6.48 7.41 21.14
N ALA A 114 5.61 7.44 20.12
CA ALA A 114 6.04 7.18 18.74
C ALA A 114 7.19 8.14 18.38
N ASP A 115 8.29 7.62 17.88
CA ASP A 115 9.55 8.37 17.66
C ASP A 115 9.95 8.48 16.19
N SER A 116 9.33 7.71 15.31
CA SER A 116 9.66 7.70 13.87
C SER A 116 8.55 8.29 13.00
N ILE A 117 8.98 8.86 11.88
CA ILE A 117 8.11 9.28 10.77
C ILE A 117 8.45 8.39 9.57
N PRO A 118 7.46 7.76 8.91
CA PRO A 118 7.72 6.88 7.78
C PRO A 118 8.30 7.65 6.59
N MET A 119 9.15 7.01 5.77
CA MET A 119 9.56 7.58 4.47
C MET A 119 8.58 7.18 3.37
N PRO A 120 8.25 8.10 2.44
CA PRO A 120 7.32 7.80 1.36
C PRO A 120 7.98 6.98 0.26
N LEU A 121 7.43 5.81 -0.05
CA LEU A 121 7.70 5.02 -1.24
C LEU A 121 6.64 5.39 -2.29
N GLY A 122 7.03 6.21 -3.28
CA GLY A 122 6.12 6.87 -4.20
C GLY A 122 6.03 6.18 -5.56
N ASN A 123 4.84 5.85 -6.05
CA ASN A 123 4.63 5.34 -7.40
C ASN A 123 4.73 6.46 -8.44
N VAL A 124 5.74 6.44 -9.31
CA VAL A 124 5.99 7.47 -10.33
C VAL A 124 5.57 7.05 -11.73
N ILE A 125 5.72 5.78 -12.09
CA ILE A 125 5.27 5.19 -13.37
C ILE A 125 4.50 3.90 -13.05
N GLY A 126 3.33 3.76 -13.68
CA GLY A 126 2.47 2.60 -13.51
C GLY A 126 2.22 1.86 -14.82
N GLY A 127 2.12 0.54 -14.69
CA GLY A 127 1.83 -0.42 -15.75
C GLY A 127 0.86 -1.50 -15.28
N GLY A 128 1.07 -2.74 -15.73
CA GLY A 128 0.33 -3.92 -15.29
C GLY A 128 -1.19 -3.72 -15.27
N ALA A 129 -1.83 -4.15 -14.19
CA ALA A 129 -3.28 -4.06 -13.99
C ALA A 129 -3.82 -2.62 -13.85
N HIS A 130 -2.96 -1.62 -13.55
CA HIS A 130 -3.36 -0.21 -13.46
C HIS A 130 -3.63 0.46 -14.81
N VAL A 131 -3.33 -0.22 -15.92
CA VAL A 131 -3.55 0.28 -17.29
C VAL A 131 -4.49 -0.65 -18.04
N LYS A 132 -5.72 -0.22 -18.27
CA LYS A 132 -6.80 -1.06 -18.81
C LYS A 132 -6.60 -1.53 -20.25
N SER A 133 -5.86 -0.78 -21.09
CA SER A 133 -5.71 -1.12 -22.51
C SER A 133 -4.50 -0.45 -23.16
N GLY A 134 -3.98 -1.07 -24.22
CA GLY A 134 -2.87 -0.58 -25.04
C GLY A 134 -1.49 -1.04 -24.55
N ILE A 135 -0.43 -0.58 -25.24
CA ILE A 135 0.96 -0.84 -24.85
C ILE A 135 1.21 -0.20 -23.48
N ARG A 136 1.75 -0.97 -22.56
CA ARG A 136 2.04 -0.59 -21.19
C ARG A 136 3.24 -1.36 -20.67
N PRO A 137 3.92 -0.90 -19.61
CA PRO A 137 4.88 -1.72 -18.90
C PRO A 137 4.21 -2.97 -18.33
N ASP A 138 4.88 -4.10 -18.37
CA ASP A 138 4.39 -5.34 -17.75
C ASP A 138 4.45 -5.22 -16.21
N ILE A 139 5.50 -4.61 -15.67
CA ILE A 139 5.65 -4.34 -14.23
C ILE A 139 4.62 -3.30 -13.79
N GLN A 140 3.98 -3.56 -12.65
CA GLN A 140 2.84 -2.80 -12.16
C GLN A 140 3.20 -1.40 -11.68
N GLU A 141 4.33 -1.26 -10.91
CA GLU A 141 4.75 0.04 -10.39
C GLU A 141 6.26 0.20 -10.40
N PHE A 142 6.70 1.41 -10.75
CA PHE A 142 8.07 1.88 -10.60
C PHE A 142 8.11 2.93 -9.50
N LEU A 143 8.90 2.67 -8.46
CA LEU A 143 8.81 3.33 -7.18
C LEU A 143 10.05 4.17 -6.88
N LEU A 144 9.84 5.28 -6.15
CA LEU A 144 10.87 6.18 -5.67
C LEU A 144 10.95 6.14 -4.15
N LEU A 145 12.13 5.89 -3.59
CA LEU A 145 12.39 5.95 -2.16
C LEU A 145 13.50 6.99 -1.88
N PRO A 146 13.15 8.26 -1.61
CA PRO A 146 14.11 9.30 -1.27
C PRO A 146 14.83 9.01 0.05
N ARG A 147 16.13 9.33 0.10
CA ARG A 147 16.95 9.22 1.31
C ARG A 147 17.16 10.61 1.90
N THR A 148 16.26 11.00 2.76
CA THR A 148 16.24 12.33 3.38
C THR A 148 16.14 12.21 4.91
N ARG A 149 16.28 13.36 5.59
CA ARG A 149 16.14 13.44 7.06
C ARG A 149 14.72 13.78 7.51
N SER A 150 13.86 14.27 6.61
CA SER A 150 12.48 14.64 6.90
C SER A 150 11.51 14.12 5.86
N PHE A 151 10.29 13.87 6.29
CA PHE A 151 9.20 13.50 5.38
C PHE A 151 8.87 14.63 4.40
N LYS A 152 8.92 15.86 4.87
CA LYS A 152 8.69 17.05 4.03
C LYS A 152 9.62 17.08 2.82
N GLU A 153 10.91 16.85 3.04
CA GLU A 153 11.91 16.81 1.98
C GLU A 153 11.70 15.61 1.05
N ALA A 154 11.45 14.41 1.60
CA ALA A 154 11.19 13.21 0.82
C ALA A 154 9.96 13.37 -0.09
N LYS A 155 8.86 13.92 0.46
CA LYS A 155 7.66 14.22 -0.32
C LYS A 155 7.94 15.21 -1.45
N PHE A 156 8.68 16.29 -1.17
CA PHE A 156 9.07 17.27 -2.18
C PHE A 156 9.86 16.63 -3.33
N VAL A 157 10.84 15.80 -3.01
CA VAL A 157 11.68 15.12 -4.02
C VAL A 157 10.85 14.17 -4.88
N ASN A 158 9.95 13.39 -4.29
CA ASN A 158 9.04 12.53 -5.05
C ASN A 158 8.17 13.35 -6.03
N GLU A 159 7.62 14.48 -5.59
CA GLU A 159 6.83 15.37 -6.46
C GLU A 159 7.68 16.05 -7.53
N TYR A 160 8.92 16.40 -7.21
CA TYR A 160 9.87 16.97 -8.17
C TYR A 160 10.17 15.98 -9.30
N ILE A 161 10.55 14.72 -8.95
CA ILE A 161 10.83 13.67 -9.92
C ILE A 161 9.58 13.32 -10.73
N HIS A 162 8.41 13.23 -10.09
CA HIS A 162 7.16 12.96 -10.79
C HIS A 162 6.91 14.00 -11.88
N ARG A 163 7.10 15.28 -11.61
CA ARG A 163 6.98 16.36 -12.63
C ARG A 163 8.04 16.23 -13.72
N ALA A 164 9.31 15.99 -13.34
CA ALA A 164 10.42 15.84 -14.29
C ALA A 164 10.19 14.68 -15.26
N VAL A 165 9.70 13.53 -14.75
CA VAL A 165 9.32 12.37 -15.58
C VAL A 165 8.18 12.71 -16.54
N GLY A 166 7.13 13.40 -16.08
CA GLY A 166 6.04 13.81 -16.92
C GLY A 166 6.48 14.75 -18.07
N HIS A 167 7.34 15.71 -17.77
CA HIS A 167 7.93 16.59 -18.80
C HIS A 167 8.79 15.81 -19.79
N LYS A 168 9.67 14.93 -19.30
CA LYS A 168 10.56 14.14 -20.17
C LYS A 168 9.79 13.18 -21.08
N LEU A 169 8.71 12.58 -20.59
CA LEU A 169 7.84 11.70 -21.35
C LEU A 169 6.90 12.45 -22.31
N ASN A 170 6.63 13.74 -22.06
CA ASN A 170 5.65 14.57 -22.79
C ASN A 170 4.27 13.88 -22.90
N ILE A 171 3.79 13.27 -21.83
CA ILE A 171 2.50 12.57 -21.79
C ILE A 171 1.56 13.22 -20.77
N ARG A 172 0.25 12.98 -20.96
CA ARG A 172 -0.80 13.43 -20.01
C ARG A 172 -1.53 12.28 -19.33
N LYS A 173 -1.30 11.04 -19.80
CA LYS A 173 -2.00 9.86 -19.28
C LYS A 173 -1.37 9.42 -17.97
N MET A 174 -2.21 9.25 -16.97
CA MET A 174 -1.87 8.67 -15.67
C MET A 174 -2.73 7.44 -15.36
N THR A 175 -2.26 6.62 -14.47
CA THR A 175 -3.02 5.50 -13.89
C THR A 175 -4.05 6.01 -12.88
N ASP A 176 -4.87 5.12 -12.36
CA ASP A 176 -5.82 5.38 -11.26
C ASP A 176 -5.13 5.77 -9.94
N GLU A 177 -3.83 5.53 -9.83
CA GLU A 177 -3.01 5.92 -8.68
C GLU A 177 -2.24 7.25 -8.88
N GLY A 178 -2.41 7.88 -10.05
CA GLY A 178 -1.74 9.14 -10.38
C GLY A 178 -0.28 8.99 -10.79
N ALA A 179 0.16 7.78 -11.14
CA ALA A 179 1.45 7.50 -11.75
C ALA A 179 1.38 7.70 -13.29
N TRP A 180 2.49 8.10 -13.92
CA TRP A 180 2.55 8.23 -15.37
C TRP A 180 2.40 6.87 -16.07
N SER A 181 1.71 6.83 -17.21
CA SER A 181 1.45 5.61 -17.97
C SER A 181 2.03 5.71 -19.39
N PRO A 182 3.36 5.55 -19.56
CA PRO A 182 4.00 5.59 -20.87
C PRO A 182 3.79 4.29 -21.65
N LYS A 183 3.97 4.39 -22.99
CA LYS A 183 4.01 3.22 -23.88
C LYS A 183 5.45 2.70 -24.05
N LEU A 184 6.14 2.47 -22.93
CA LEU A 184 7.52 2.02 -22.88
C LEU A 184 7.61 0.62 -22.27
N ASP A 185 8.65 -0.11 -22.62
CA ASP A 185 9.01 -1.37 -21.98
C ASP A 185 9.70 -1.14 -20.62
N THR A 186 9.80 -2.22 -19.84
CA THR A 186 10.37 -2.20 -18.49
C THR A 186 11.80 -1.64 -18.45
N ILE A 187 12.64 -2.05 -19.40
CA ILE A 187 14.06 -1.65 -19.43
C ILE A 187 14.20 -0.16 -19.74
N SER A 188 13.48 0.31 -20.79
CA SER A 188 13.46 1.73 -21.15
C SER A 188 12.98 2.63 -20.03
N ILE A 189 12.02 2.19 -19.20
CA ILE A 189 11.56 2.95 -18.05
C ILE A 189 12.64 3.02 -16.97
N LEU A 190 13.30 1.91 -16.66
CA LEU A 190 14.35 1.91 -15.65
C LEU A 190 15.54 2.79 -16.05
N GLU A 191 15.93 2.79 -17.34
CA GLU A 191 16.96 3.67 -17.89
C GLU A 191 16.55 5.15 -17.77
N LEU A 192 15.29 5.47 -18.14
CA LEU A 192 14.74 6.81 -17.99
C LEU A 192 14.75 7.29 -16.54
N LEU A 193 14.32 6.42 -15.60
CA LEU A 193 14.26 6.78 -14.18
C LEU A 193 15.65 6.94 -13.59
N GLN A 194 16.62 6.11 -13.97
CA GLN A 194 18.01 6.21 -13.51
C GLN A 194 18.60 7.58 -13.92
N ASP A 195 18.40 7.99 -15.18
CA ASP A 195 18.86 9.29 -15.66
C ASP A 195 18.17 10.47 -14.90
N VAL A 196 16.85 10.39 -14.67
CA VAL A 196 16.14 11.45 -13.93
C VAL A 196 16.59 11.52 -12.47
N VAL A 197 16.81 10.38 -11.82
CA VAL A 197 17.26 10.31 -10.42
C VAL A 197 18.68 10.85 -10.28
N GLU A 198 19.61 10.50 -11.18
CA GLU A 198 20.98 11.03 -11.16
C GLU A 198 21.01 12.54 -11.41
N LYS A 199 20.20 13.03 -12.36
CA LYS A 199 20.05 14.48 -12.58
C LYS A 199 19.50 15.18 -11.31
N THR A 200 18.47 14.61 -10.69
CA THR A 200 17.88 15.15 -9.45
C THR A 200 18.92 15.18 -8.33
N ARG A 201 19.78 14.15 -8.25
CA ARG A 201 20.90 14.12 -7.28
C ARG A 201 21.89 15.25 -7.52
N GLY A 202 22.24 15.53 -8.78
CA GLY A 202 23.11 16.65 -9.14
C GLY A 202 22.53 18.01 -8.77
N GLU A 203 21.20 18.19 -8.96
CA GLU A 203 20.49 19.46 -8.72
C GLU A 203 20.16 19.70 -7.24
N LEU A 204 19.74 18.68 -6.50
CA LEU A 204 19.24 18.79 -5.14
C LEU A 204 20.19 18.22 -4.06
N GLY A 205 21.23 17.51 -4.45
CA GLY A 205 22.12 16.81 -3.51
C GLY A 205 21.49 15.59 -2.82
N ILE A 206 20.29 15.18 -3.22
CA ILE A 206 19.51 14.12 -2.56
C ILE A 206 19.57 12.83 -3.36
N ARG A 207 19.91 11.73 -2.69
CA ARG A 207 19.86 10.39 -3.27
C ARG A 207 18.43 9.86 -3.24
N VAL A 208 17.98 9.25 -4.33
CA VAL A 208 16.70 8.54 -4.44
C VAL A 208 16.97 7.12 -4.91
N SER A 209 16.49 6.16 -4.17
CA SER A 209 16.56 4.76 -4.56
C SER A 209 15.36 4.38 -5.41
N LEU A 210 15.57 3.51 -6.40
CA LEU A 210 14.50 2.95 -7.22
C LEU A 210 13.97 1.66 -6.58
N GLY A 211 12.68 1.39 -6.81
CA GLY A 211 12.03 0.13 -6.47
C GLY A 211 11.00 -0.28 -7.51
N LEU A 212 10.54 -1.51 -7.40
CA LEU A 212 9.51 -2.10 -8.25
C LEU A 212 8.42 -2.73 -7.40
N ASP A 213 7.18 -2.65 -7.88
CA ASP A 213 6.13 -3.61 -7.57
C ASP A 213 5.85 -4.38 -8.86
N VAL A 214 6.23 -5.67 -8.87
CA VAL A 214 6.15 -6.50 -10.08
C VAL A 214 4.74 -7.05 -10.26
N ALA A 215 4.03 -7.31 -9.17
CA ALA A 215 2.73 -8.01 -9.16
C ALA A 215 2.76 -9.28 -10.02
N ALA A 216 3.80 -10.11 -9.84
CA ALA A 216 4.13 -11.18 -10.76
C ALA A 216 3.07 -12.30 -10.84
N SER A 217 2.14 -12.37 -9.89
CA SER A 217 0.96 -13.26 -9.99
C SER A 217 0.14 -12.97 -11.23
N GLU A 218 0.01 -11.71 -11.64
CA GLU A 218 -0.70 -11.28 -12.86
C GLU A 218 0.00 -11.72 -14.17
N LEU A 219 1.31 -11.95 -14.09
CA LEU A 219 2.12 -12.42 -15.24
C LEU A 219 2.17 -13.95 -15.33
N PHE A 220 1.79 -14.67 -14.25
CA PHE A 220 2.01 -16.10 -14.13
C PHE A 220 0.87 -16.91 -14.71
N THR A 221 1.17 -17.67 -15.78
CA THR A 221 0.22 -18.55 -16.45
C THR A 221 0.95 -19.79 -16.98
N ASN A 222 0.39 -20.99 -16.76
CA ASN A 222 0.96 -22.26 -17.21
C ASN A 222 2.43 -22.43 -16.80
N SER A 223 2.72 -22.18 -15.51
CA SER A 223 4.06 -22.30 -14.91
C SER A 223 5.13 -21.39 -15.52
N GLN A 224 4.74 -20.30 -16.17
CA GLN A 224 5.63 -19.31 -16.77
C GLN A 224 5.15 -17.89 -16.49
N TYR A 225 6.10 -16.96 -16.36
CA TYR A 225 5.87 -15.52 -16.30
C TYR A 225 5.86 -14.96 -17.72
N LYS A 226 4.71 -14.46 -18.19
CA LYS A 226 4.52 -13.97 -19.56
C LYS A 226 4.58 -12.46 -19.62
N TYR A 227 5.61 -11.97 -20.27
CA TYR A 227 5.81 -10.55 -20.55
C TYR A 227 5.30 -10.23 -21.96
N SER A 228 4.62 -9.11 -22.11
CA SER A 228 4.08 -8.61 -23.37
C SER A 228 4.85 -7.40 -23.90
N ASN A 229 5.60 -6.74 -23.02
CA ASN A 229 6.41 -5.56 -23.33
C ASN A 229 7.73 -5.57 -22.52
N TYR A 230 8.47 -6.69 -22.66
CA TYR A 230 9.68 -6.98 -21.88
C TYR A 230 10.83 -6.01 -22.17
N SER A 231 11.22 -5.86 -23.45
CA SER A 231 12.23 -4.93 -23.94
C SER A 231 11.94 -4.52 -25.38
N LYS A 232 12.65 -3.50 -25.88
CA LYS A 232 12.52 -3.05 -27.28
C LYS A 232 12.78 -4.16 -28.29
N GLU A 233 13.84 -4.96 -28.05
CA GLU A 233 14.28 -6.03 -28.94
C GLU A 233 13.39 -7.28 -28.85
N ASN A 234 12.85 -7.54 -27.66
CA ASN A 234 12.06 -8.73 -27.33
C ASN A 234 10.82 -8.36 -26.54
N ALA A 235 9.78 -7.84 -27.21
CA ALA A 235 8.57 -7.41 -26.52
C ALA A 235 7.87 -8.58 -25.82
N LYS A 236 7.74 -9.73 -26.49
CA LYS A 236 7.11 -10.93 -25.92
C LYS A 236 8.16 -11.89 -25.40
N ARG A 237 8.07 -12.22 -24.12
CA ARG A 237 8.96 -13.20 -23.48
C ARG A 237 8.22 -14.01 -22.43
N SER A 238 8.52 -15.30 -22.37
CA SER A 238 8.06 -16.20 -21.30
C SER A 238 9.27 -16.66 -20.51
N LEU A 239 9.19 -16.54 -19.19
CA LEU A 239 10.26 -16.94 -18.27
C LEU A 239 9.77 -18.07 -17.37
N ASN A 240 10.54 -19.13 -17.25
CA ASN A 240 10.33 -20.12 -16.21
C ASN A 240 10.79 -19.55 -14.84
N ARG A 241 10.60 -20.29 -13.77
CA ARG A 241 10.95 -19.90 -12.41
C ARG A 241 12.42 -19.43 -12.27
N ARG A 242 13.38 -20.20 -12.80
CA ARG A 242 14.82 -19.88 -12.70
C ARG A 242 15.17 -18.64 -13.51
N GLU A 243 14.62 -18.52 -14.70
CA GLU A 243 14.80 -17.34 -15.55
C GLU A 243 14.21 -16.08 -14.91
N GLN A 244 13.05 -16.18 -14.24
CA GLN A 244 12.44 -15.06 -13.51
C GLN A 244 13.33 -14.60 -12.33
N ILE A 245 13.89 -15.53 -11.55
CA ILE A 245 14.83 -15.20 -10.48
C ILE A 245 16.05 -14.47 -11.05
N SER A 246 16.65 -15.01 -12.12
CA SER A 246 17.82 -14.39 -12.78
C SER A 246 17.49 -13.02 -13.36
N PHE A 247 16.30 -12.84 -13.92
CA PHE A 247 15.84 -11.54 -14.43
C PHE A 247 15.68 -10.51 -13.31
N MET A 248 15.02 -10.86 -12.21
CA MET A 248 14.89 -9.96 -11.06
C MET A 248 16.24 -9.60 -10.45
N GLU A 249 17.14 -10.58 -10.30
CA GLU A 249 18.51 -10.35 -9.82
C GLU A 249 19.28 -9.40 -10.75
N LEU A 250 19.16 -9.57 -12.06
CA LEU A 250 19.75 -8.69 -13.06
C LEU A 250 19.25 -7.25 -12.92
N LEU A 251 17.92 -7.05 -12.82
CA LEU A 251 17.33 -5.71 -12.65
C LEU A 251 17.82 -5.06 -11.36
N ILE A 252 17.83 -5.80 -10.24
CA ILE A 252 18.33 -5.30 -8.95
C ILE A 252 19.76 -4.83 -9.07
N LYS A 253 20.65 -5.64 -9.66
CA LYS A 253 22.08 -5.30 -9.80
C LYS A 253 22.32 -4.15 -10.78
N LYS A 254 21.69 -4.21 -11.97
CA LYS A 254 21.92 -3.21 -13.04
C LYS A 254 21.43 -1.82 -12.65
N TYR A 255 20.28 -1.72 -11.99
CA TYR A 255 19.63 -0.44 -11.65
C TYR A 255 19.73 -0.06 -10.17
N ASP A 256 20.53 -0.79 -9.37
CA ASP A 256 20.70 -0.60 -7.93
C ASP A 256 19.34 -0.50 -7.18
N LEU A 257 18.40 -1.39 -7.54
CA LEU A 257 17.07 -1.38 -6.91
C LEU A 257 17.20 -1.72 -5.42
N LYS A 258 16.52 -0.96 -4.58
CA LYS A 258 16.53 -1.16 -3.12
C LYS A 258 15.23 -1.75 -2.58
N TYR A 259 14.23 -1.92 -3.41
CA TYR A 259 12.92 -2.46 -3.05
C TYR A 259 12.32 -3.21 -4.25
N VAL A 260 11.87 -4.43 -4.04
CA VAL A 260 11.15 -5.24 -5.04
C VAL A 260 10.01 -5.98 -4.35
N GLU A 261 8.78 -5.63 -4.73
CA GLU A 261 7.54 -6.19 -4.24
C GLU A 261 7.01 -7.23 -5.22
N ASP A 262 6.54 -8.35 -4.68
CA ASP A 262 5.95 -9.48 -5.39
C ASP A 262 6.64 -9.86 -6.70
N PRO A 263 7.97 -10.15 -6.67
CA PRO A 263 8.72 -10.56 -7.86
C PRO A 263 8.32 -11.94 -8.41
N PHE A 264 7.53 -12.71 -7.66
CA PHE A 264 7.03 -14.03 -8.01
C PHE A 264 5.55 -14.19 -7.66
N GLN A 265 4.93 -15.26 -8.15
CA GLN A 265 3.53 -15.56 -7.84
C GLN A 265 3.31 -15.83 -6.33
N GLN A 266 2.13 -15.53 -5.85
CA GLN A 266 1.76 -15.42 -4.43
C GLN A 266 1.92 -16.69 -3.57
N ASN A 267 2.23 -17.83 -4.15
CA ASN A 267 2.45 -19.09 -3.43
C ASN A 267 3.88 -19.63 -3.56
N ASP A 268 4.79 -18.92 -4.24
CA ASP A 268 6.17 -19.37 -4.50
C ASP A 268 7.18 -18.83 -3.46
N PHE A 269 7.01 -19.24 -2.20
CA PHE A 269 7.90 -18.83 -1.08
C PHE A 269 9.38 -19.12 -1.35
N GLU A 270 9.69 -20.21 -2.06
CA GLU A 270 11.07 -20.61 -2.31
C GLU A 270 11.79 -19.66 -3.28
N SER A 271 11.11 -19.15 -4.31
CA SER A 271 11.72 -18.14 -5.19
C SER A 271 11.98 -16.82 -4.48
N PHE A 272 11.06 -16.39 -3.60
CA PHE A 272 11.30 -15.22 -2.74
C PHE A 272 12.53 -15.42 -1.86
N LYS A 273 12.68 -16.58 -1.21
CA LYS A 273 13.84 -16.94 -0.38
C LYS A 273 15.12 -16.93 -1.18
N GLU A 274 15.10 -17.52 -2.37
CA GLU A 274 16.27 -17.60 -3.24
C GLU A 274 16.74 -16.20 -3.68
N LEU A 275 15.82 -15.34 -4.14
CA LEU A 275 16.15 -13.98 -4.55
C LEU A 275 16.63 -13.15 -3.36
N LYS A 276 15.96 -13.22 -2.20
CA LYS A 276 16.36 -12.50 -0.99
C LYS A 276 17.82 -12.83 -0.60
N ASN A 277 18.22 -14.09 -0.71
CA ASN A 277 19.58 -14.52 -0.35
C ASN A 277 20.66 -14.06 -1.34
N ARG A 278 20.27 -13.64 -2.56
CA ARG A 278 21.18 -13.19 -3.61
C ARG A 278 21.35 -11.67 -3.67
N THR A 279 20.56 -10.91 -2.90
CA THR A 279 20.56 -9.44 -2.97
C THR A 279 20.47 -8.79 -1.59
N SER A 280 20.85 -7.51 -1.53
CA SER A 280 20.66 -6.65 -0.35
C SER A 280 19.41 -5.77 -0.43
N ALA A 281 18.59 -5.93 -1.50
CA ALA A 281 17.34 -5.20 -1.64
C ALA A 281 16.28 -5.70 -0.66
N LEU A 282 15.31 -4.86 -0.34
CA LEU A 282 14.10 -5.28 0.33
C LEU A 282 13.25 -6.10 -0.64
N ILE A 283 13.14 -7.40 -0.39
CA ILE A 283 12.26 -8.32 -1.10
C ILE A 283 10.96 -8.39 -0.31
N CYS A 284 9.91 -7.80 -0.86
CA CYS A 284 8.67 -7.53 -0.18
C CYS A 284 7.55 -8.46 -0.66
N GLY A 285 6.76 -8.97 0.28
CA GLY A 285 5.54 -9.72 -0.01
C GLY A 285 4.29 -8.86 0.24
N ASP A 286 3.44 -8.70 -0.78
CA ASP A 286 2.06 -8.20 -0.70
C ASP A 286 1.09 -9.37 -0.83
N ASP A 287 0.81 -9.85 -2.03
CA ASP A 287 -0.09 -11.01 -2.29
C ASP A 287 0.44 -12.30 -1.65
N LEU A 288 1.76 -12.42 -1.48
CA LEU A 288 2.39 -13.52 -0.75
C LEU A 288 1.83 -13.65 0.67
N THR A 289 1.53 -12.53 1.35
CA THR A 289 1.18 -12.51 2.78
C THR A 289 -0.22 -11.97 3.08
N THR A 290 -0.73 -11.04 2.28
CA THR A 290 -2.04 -10.38 2.44
C THR A 290 -2.32 -9.86 3.85
N THR A 291 -1.31 -9.30 4.53
CA THR A 291 -1.37 -8.85 5.94
C THR A 291 -1.79 -9.98 6.91
N ASN A 292 -1.80 -11.22 6.48
CA ASN A 292 -2.23 -12.39 7.25
C ASN A 292 -1.06 -12.97 8.05
N LEU A 293 -1.22 -13.10 9.37
CA LEU A 293 -0.16 -13.56 10.28
C LEU A 293 0.32 -14.99 9.95
N GLU A 294 -0.57 -15.91 9.62
CA GLU A 294 -0.20 -17.30 9.31
C GLU A 294 0.67 -17.36 8.03
N ARG A 295 0.29 -16.59 7.00
CA ARG A 295 1.07 -16.49 5.78
C ARG A 295 2.40 -15.78 6.03
N LEU A 296 2.42 -14.74 6.84
CA LEU A 296 3.65 -14.04 7.23
C LEU A 296 4.59 -14.94 8.04
N GLN A 297 4.06 -15.83 8.87
CA GLN A 297 4.86 -16.86 9.56
C GLN A 297 5.51 -17.83 8.56
N LYS A 298 4.78 -18.27 7.53
CA LYS A 298 5.33 -19.09 6.44
C LYS A 298 6.38 -18.33 5.62
N ALA A 299 6.21 -17.03 5.45
CA ALA A 299 7.14 -16.17 4.71
C ALA A 299 8.41 -15.82 5.51
N LYS A 300 8.47 -16.15 6.80
CA LYS A 300 9.67 -15.94 7.62
C LYS A 300 10.89 -16.62 7.00
N GLY A 301 11.95 -15.84 6.77
CA GLY A 301 13.16 -16.30 6.09
C GLY A 301 13.07 -16.23 4.55
N CYS A 302 11.86 -16.05 3.97
CA CYS A 302 11.68 -15.92 2.52
C CYS A 302 11.71 -14.46 2.07
N ILE A 303 11.27 -13.53 2.91
CA ILE A 303 11.22 -12.08 2.66
C ILE A 303 11.98 -11.32 3.76
N ASN A 304 12.32 -10.06 3.51
CA ASN A 304 12.83 -9.10 4.49
C ASN A 304 12.02 -7.80 4.53
N SER A 305 10.90 -7.74 3.79
CA SER A 305 9.92 -6.67 3.85
C SER A 305 8.52 -7.22 3.62
N VAL A 306 7.48 -6.53 4.11
CA VAL A 306 6.08 -6.95 3.98
C VAL A 306 5.16 -5.75 3.85
N ILE A 307 4.20 -5.83 2.91
CA ILE A 307 3.11 -4.87 2.79
C ILE A 307 2.09 -5.09 3.90
N ILE A 308 1.62 -3.99 4.46
CA ILE A 308 0.55 -3.93 5.47
C ILE A 308 -0.62 -3.12 4.91
N LYS A 309 -1.74 -3.78 4.68
CA LYS A 309 -3.00 -3.18 4.22
C LYS A 309 -4.14 -3.64 5.14
N PRO A 310 -4.61 -2.81 6.08
CA PRO A 310 -5.59 -3.23 7.09
C PRO A 310 -6.83 -3.91 6.51
N ASN A 311 -7.32 -3.47 5.35
CA ASN A 311 -8.51 -4.05 4.74
C ASN A 311 -8.30 -5.42 4.07
N GLN A 312 -7.05 -5.89 3.88
CA GLN A 312 -6.77 -7.26 3.42
C GLN A 312 -7.14 -8.30 4.48
N ILE A 313 -7.05 -7.96 5.75
CA ILE A 313 -7.39 -8.83 6.89
C ILE A 313 -8.69 -8.40 7.60
N GLY A 314 -9.12 -7.13 7.43
CA GLY A 314 -10.36 -6.62 7.97
C GLY A 314 -10.40 -6.47 9.49
N SER A 315 -9.26 -6.35 10.15
CA SER A 315 -9.12 -6.22 11.60
C SER A 315 -7.87 -5.42 11.93
N LEU A 316 -7.99 -4.38 12.73
CA LEU A 316 -6.84 -3.60 13.18
C LEU A 316 -6.03 -4.33 14.25
N LEU A 317 -6.65 -5.16 15.06
CA LEU A 317 -5.94 -6.00 16.03
C LEU A 317 -5.01 -6.97 15.30
N LYS A 318 -5.51 -7.72 14.31
CA LYS A 318 -4.70 -8.63 13.48
C LYS A 318 -3.67 -7.89 12.64
N THR A 319 -4.00 -6.69 12.13
CA THR A 319 -3.04 -5.85 11.41
C THR A 319 -1.86 -5.49 12.31
N ARG A 320 -2.11 -5.07 13.56
CA ARG A 320 -1.05 -4.80 14.54
C ARG A 320 -0.23 -6.04 14.85
N GLU A 321 -0.86 -7.20 15.02
CA GLU A 321 -0.15 -8.47 15.23
C GLU A 321 0.83 -8.78 14.10
N ALA A 322 0.39 -8.60 12.84
CA ALA A 322 1.25 -8.77 11.67
C ALA A 322 2.44 -7.80 11.67
N VAL A 323 2.21 -6.52 12.00
CA VAL A 323 3.28 -5.51 12.14
C VAL A 323 4.27 -5.89 13.24
N MET A 324 3.79 -6.29 14.40
CA MET A 324 4.66 -6.66 15.54
C MET A 324 5.46 -7.93 15.24
N PHE A 325 4.85 -8.92 14.59
CA PHE A 325 5.53 -10.12 14.14
C PHE A 325 6.64 -9.79 13.13
N ALA A 326 6.35 -8.95 12.12
CA ALA A 326 7.32 -8.53 11.12
C ALA A 326 8.54 -7.88 11.80
N LYS A 327 8.32 -6.90 12.67
CA LYS A 327 9.39 -6.19 13.39
C LYS A 327 10.22 -7.12 14.27
N LYS A 328 9.59 -8.07 14.98
CA LYS A 328 10.29 -9.06 15.83
C LYS A 328 11.18 -10.02 15.03
N ASN A 329 10.92 -10.19 13.74
CA ASN A 329 11.63 -11.13 12.87
C ASN A 329 12.47 -10.43 11.78
N ASP A 330 12.87 -9.16 12.00
CA ASP A 330 13.69 -8.37 11.08
C ASP A 330 13.09 -8.24 9.67
N ILE A 331 11.76 -8.26 9.58
CA ILE A 331 11.01 -8.00 8.35
C ILE A 331 10.50 -6.57 8.41
N THR A 332 10.90 -5.72 7.48
CA THR A 332 10.53 -4.31 7.40
C THR A 332 9.06 -4.17 7.00
N PRO A 333 8.15 -3.70 7.87
CA PRO A 333 6.77 -3.44 7.47
C PRO A 333 6.68 -2.18 6.62
N VAL A 334 5.84 -2.22 5.57
CA VAL A 334 5.51 -1.11 4.67
C VAL A 334 4.00 -0.95 4.67
N ILE A 335 3.48 0.11 5.30
CA ILE A 335 2.03 0.36 5.25
C ILE A 335 1.67 0.97 3.89
N SER A 336 0.58 0.50 3.28
CA SER A 336 0.27 0.84 1.91
C SER A 336 -1.17 1.35 1.74
N HIS A 337 -1.33 2.29 0.81
CA HIS A 337 -2.61 2.66 0.24
C HIS A 337 -3.18 1.52 -0.63
N ARG A 338 -4.39 1.71 -1.16
CA ARG A 338 -4.99 0.83 -2.18
C ARG A 338 -5.28 1.65 -3.45
N SER A 339 -5.48 0.96 -4.57
CA SER A 339 -5.77 1.61 -5.87
C SER A 339 -7.08 2.41 -5.86
N GLY A 340 -8.15 1.89 -5.26
CA GLY A 340 -9.42 2.60 -5.05
C GLY A 340 -9.45 3.32 -3.70
N GLU A 341 -8.75 4.43 -3.58
CA GLU A 341 -8.59 5.19 -2.34
C GLU A 341 -9.72 6.16 -2.04
N THR A 342 -9.80 6.54 -0.77
CA THR A 342 -10.68 7.58 -0.24
C THR A 342 -9.86 8.73 0.36
N MET A 343 -10.53 9.79 0.83
CA MET A 343 -9.86 10.89 1.53
C MET A 343 -9.42 10.52 2.96
N ASP A 344 -9.74 9.32 3.42
CA ASP A 344 -9.32 8.85 4.74
C ASP A 344 -7.80 8.74 4.85
N ALA A 345 -7.23 9.25 5.96
CA ALA A 345 -5.80 9.28 6.19
C ALA A 345 -5.37 8.46 7.43
N THR A 346 -6.22 7.57 7.92
CA THR A 346 -5.96 6.79 9.15
C THR A 346 -4.68 5.97 9.03
N ILE A 347 -4.35 5.43 7.85
CA ILE A 347 -3.09 4.68 7.65
C ILE A 347 -1.84 5.52 7.96
N SER A 348 -1.90 6.84 7.80
CA SER A 348 -0.81 7.75 8.16
C SER A 348 -0.57 7.79 9.67
N HIS A 349 -1.64 7.79 10.45
CA HIS A 349 -1.56 7.68 11.90
C HIS A 349 -1.05 6.31 12.35
N LEU A 350 -1.52 5.23 11.71
CA LEU A 350 -1.06 3.87 12.03
C LEU A 350 0.43 3.70 11.71
N ALA A 351 0.91 4.27 10.60
CA ALA A 351 2.33 4.27 10.25
C ALA A 351 3.19 4.86 11.37
N VAL A 352 2.81 6.03 11.88
CA VAL A 352 3.53 6.71 12.97
C VAL A 352 3.38 5.96 14.29
N ALA A 353 2.14 5.59 14.67
CA ALA A 353 1.86 4.92 15.93
C ALA A 353 2.63 3.59 16.09
N TRP A 354 2.72 2.84 15.04
CA TRP A 354 3.40 1.54 15.04
C TRP A 354 4.86 1.61 14.61
N ASN A 355 5.43 2.83 14.47
CA ASN A 355 6.80 3.06 14.02
C ASN A 355 7.13 2.23 12.77
N ILE A 356 6.27 2.31 11.76
CA ILE A 356 6.47 1.68 10.46
C ILE A 356 7.38 2.58 9.63
N PRO A 357 8.53 2.09 9.13
CA PRO A 357 9.53 2.97 8.52
C PRO A 357 9.18 3.47 7.13
N ILE A 358 8.26 2.82 6.43
CA ILE A 358 7.93 3.14 5.03
C ILE A 358 6.41 3.18 4.84
N ILE A 359 5.95 4.22 4.15
CA ILE A 359 4.57 4.29 3.63
C ILE A 359 4.58 4.25 2.10
N LYS A 360 4.00 3.19 1.51
CA LYS A 360 3.77 3.10 0.06
C LYS A 360 2.51 3.87 -0.29
N CYS A 361 2.67 4.94 -1.07
CA CYS A 361 1.55 5.81 -1.44
C CYS A 361 1.85 6.52 -2.76
N GLY A 362 0.85 6.64 -3.64
CA GLY A 362 0.97 7.41 -4.87
C GLY A 362 1.37 8.87 -4.63
N ILE A 363 2.14 9.43 -5.55
CA ILE A 363 2.69 10.79 -5.45
C ILE A 363 1.64 11.84 -5.80
N TYR A 364 0.70 11.53 -6.68
CA TYR A 364 -0.29 12.45 -7.23
C TYR A 364 -1.73 11.99 -6.94
N GLY A 365 -2.67 12.95 -6.95
CA GLY A 365 -4.09 12.71 -6.67
C GLY A 365 -4.49 13.10 -5.25
N LYS A 366 -5.72 13.64 -5.11
CA LYS A 366 -6.20 14.23 -3.84
C LYS A 366 -6.26 13.22 -2.69
N GLU A 367 -6.65 11.99 -2.98
CA GLU A 367 -6.76 10.92 -1.98
C GLU A 367 -5.38 10.49 -1.44
N ARG A 368 -4.37 10.45 -2.31
CA ARG A 368 -2.97 10.17 -1.95
C ARG A 368 -2.37 11.33 -1.17
N GLN A 369 -2.59 12.54 -1.68
CA GLN A 369 -2.13 13.76 -1.00
C GLN A 369 -2.76 13.95 0.38
N ALA A 370 -3.98 13.47 0.63
CA ALA A 370 -4.58 13.50 1.97
C ALA A 370 -3.71 12.76 2.99
N LYS A 371 -3.21 11.56 2.65
CA LYS A 371 -2.33 10.75 3.50
C LYS A 371 -0.98 11.41 3.73
N LEU A 372 -0.35 11.87 2.64
CA LEU A 372 0.96 12.51 2.71
C LEU A 372 0.91 13.84 3.50
N LYS A 373 -0.17 14.62 3.36
CA LYS A 373 -0.38 15.85 4.13
C LYS A 373 -0.61 15.57 5.62
N GLU A 374 -1.29 14.47 5.95
CA GLU A 374 -1.50 14.10 7.35
C GLU A 374 -0.18 13.72 8.04
N ILE A 375 0.73 13.00 7.34
CA ILE A 375 2.08 12.73 7.89
C ILE A 375 2.86 14.03 8.08
N LEU A 376 2.79 14.97 7.13
CA LEU A 376 3.43 16.29 7.30
C LEU A 376 2.91 17.05 8.52
N LYS A 377 1.61 16.95 8.79
CA LYS A 377 1.01 17.56 9.98
C LYS A 377 1.53 16.90 11.26
N ILE A 378 1.56 15.58 11.29
CA ILE A 378 2.10 14.82 12.43
C ILE A 378 3.60 15.13 12.63
N GLU A 379 4.38 15.17 11.55
CA GLU A 379 5.81 15.53 11.61
C GLU A 379 6.01 16.90 12.29
N LYS A 380 5.21 17.91 11.91
CA LYS A 380 5.24 19.24 12.54
C LYS A 380 4.81 19.25 14.01
N GLU A 381 3.85 18.39 14.38
CA GLU A 381 3.40 18.29 15.78
C GLU A 381 4.45 17.61 16.69
N LYS A 382 5.40 16.85 16.09
CA LYS A 382 6.47 16.15 16.81
C LYS A 382 7.78 16.95 16.90
N MET A 383 7.97 17.95 16.04
CA MET A 383 9.10 18.89 16.08
C MET A 383 8.89 19.94 17.16
#